data_29e9c8770345b99ecd09a81040c729af
#
_entry.id   29e9c8770345b99ecd09a81040c729af
#
_cell.length_a   1.000
_cell.length_b   1.000
_cell.length_c   1.000
_cell.angle_alpha   90.00
_cell.angle_beta   90.00
_cell.angle_gamma   90.00
#
_symmetry.space_group_name_H-M   'P 1'
#
loop_
_entity.id
_entity.type
_entity.pdbx_description
1 polymer ?
#
loop_
_entity_poly.entity_id
_entity_poly.type
_entity_poly.pdbx_seq_one_letter_code
_entity_poly.pdbx_strand_id
1 'polypeptide(L)'
;MCGILFTDNPTISQQKFLAGLKLQQHRGPDAPGGYAYENNVHLGHNRLKILDLNDHGNQPLASSCGNYLIVYNGEIYNYKELAKEFNINLQTSCDTELLIELYIKKGSQMLSHLNGMFAFVILNRKTGEWFAARDRLGVKPLYFCKHGKSYTFSSEMASILELYGTPNIDEIGLRQYKKLRTFFNGRTIYSGIEMFPAGHFIENGKMHKYWELTVDQQEPPTDEELYELLTSAIDYRCLSDVPVGSYLSGGVDSTLIAGLAKKPDTWTVGFSDKNEFEWAKIASNAFGSSHTEVLVDYEQFIETAKWLIKTRGEPLSVPNEVLLYLMTKEVKKKNTVVLSGEGA
;
A
#
# COMPACT_ATOMS: atom_id res chain seq x y z
N MET A 1 3.91 1.99 -5.48
CA MET A 1 3.74 1.25 -4.21
C MET A 1 4.65 0.05 -4.23
N CYS A 2 5.30 -0.25 -3.10
CA CYS A 2 6.22 -1.38 -3.02
C CYS A 2 5.50 -2.74 -3.07
N GLY A 3 6.23 -3.80 -3.40
CA GLY A 3 5.77 -5.17 -3.31
C GLY A 3 6.57 -5.93 -2.27
N ILE A 4 5.91 -6.57 -1.30
CA ILE A 4 6.56 -7.42 -0.31
C ILE A 4 6.16 -8.87 -0.49
N LEU A 5 7.09 -9.78 -0.20
CA LEU A 5 6.86 -11.21 -0.12
C LEU A 5 7.68 -11.77 1.06
N PHE A 6 7.04 -12.57 1.89
CA PHE A 6 7.65 -13.22 3.05
C PHE A 6 7.14 -14.64 3.16
N THR A 7 8.00 -15.57 3.54
CA THR A 7 7.58 -16.91 3.98
C THR A 7 8.59 -17.52 4.95
N ASP A 8 8.08 -18.14 6.02
CA ASP A 8 8.82 -19.00 6.92
C ASP A 8 8.61 -20.50 6.62
N ASN A 9 8.10 -20.82 5.43
CA ASN A 9 7.92 -22.19 4.99
C ASN A 9 9.22 -22.75 4.40
N PRO A 10 9.89 -23.69 5.11
CA PRO A 10 11.20 -24.22 4.67
C PRO A 10 11.13 -25.08 3.41
N THR A 11 9.91 -25.46 2.95
CA THR A 11 9.74 -26.24 1.72
C THR A 11 9.78 -25.38 0.46
N ILE A 12 9.68 -24.06 0.60
CA ILE A 12 9.76 -23.13 -0.53
C ILE A 12 11.22 -22.93 -0.91
N SER A 13 11.58 -23.31 -2.14
CA SER A 13 12.93 -23.07 -2.66
C SER A 13 13.14 -21.58 -2.98
N GLN A 14 14.39 -21.13 -2.91
CA GLN A 14 14.78 -19.79 -3.33
C GLN A 14 14.30 -19.45 -4.74
N GLN A 15 14.47 -20.38 -5.70
CA GLN A 15 14.03 -20.18 -7.08
C GLN A 15 12.53 -19.87 -7.15
N LYS A 16 11.71 -20.64 -6.44
CA LYS A 16 10.26 -20.47 -6.42
C LYS A 16 9.85 -19.17 -5.73
N PHE A 17 10.53 -18.82 -4.63
CA PHE A 17 10.30 -17.56 -3.95
C PHE A 17 10.61 -16.36 -4.86
N LEU A 18 11.75 -16.36 -5.55
CA LEU A 18 12.12 -15.30 -6.46
C LEU A 18 11.20 -15.19 -7.67
N ALA A 19 10.67 -16.32 -8.18
CA ALA A 19 9.64 -16.32 -9.21
C ALA A 19 8.37 -15.60 -8.71
N GLY A 20 7.89 -15.91 -7.49
CA GLY A 20 6.77 -15.22 -6.87
C GLY A 20 7.03 -13.73 -6.64
N LEU A 21 8.22 -13.35 -6.16
CA LEU A 21 8.60 -11.95 -5.98
C LEU A 21 8.60 -11.16 -7.29
N LYS A 22 9.05 -11.79 -8.38
CA LYS A 22 9.09 -11.16 -9.72
C LYS A 22 7.69 -10.77 -10.23
N LEU A 23 6.64 -11.52 -9.87
CA LEU A 23 5.27 -11.19 -10.27
C LEU A 23 4.80 -9.83 -9.75
N GLN A 24 5.38 -9.34 -8.65
CA GLN A 24 5.09 -8.03 -8.06
C GLN A 24 6.07 -6.93 -8.51
N GLN A 25 6.92 -7.15 -9.51
CA GLN A 25 7.92 -6.15 -9.94
C GLN A 25 7.29 -4.84 -10.42
N HIS A 26 6.07 -4.89 -10.98
CA HIS A 26 5.32 -3.71 -11.41
C HIS A 26 4.98 -2.76 -10.26
N ARG A 27 4.94 -3.25 -9.01
CA ARG A 27 4.69 -2.42 -7.82
C ARG A 27 5.90 -1.59 -7.41
N GLY A 28 7.09 -2.07 -7.66
CA GLY A 28 8.33 -1.42 -7.25
C GLY A 28 9.43 -1.56 -8.30
N PRO A 29 9.31 -0.84 -9.43
CA PRO A 29 10.24 -1.00 -10.55
C PRO A 29 11.60 -0.34 -10.35
N ASP A 30 11.78 0.53 -9.32
CA ASP A 30 12.99 1.34 -9.17
C ASP A 30 14.15 0.56 -8.52
N ALA A 31 13.84 -0.42 -7.66
CA ALA A 31 14.78 -1.40 -7.14
C ALA A 31 14.08 -2.76 -6.94
N PRO A 32 13.93 -3.54 -8.00
CA PRO A 32 13.27 -4.84 -7.93
C PRO A 32 14.19 -5.93 -7.41
N GLY A 33 13.59 -6.97 -6.79
CA GLY A 33 14.28 -8.22 -6.47
C GLY A 33 15.17 -8.16 -5.22
N GLY A 34 14.97 -7.20 -4.32
CA GLY A 34 15.60 -7.22 -3.00
C GLY A 34 15.26 -8.53 -2.28
N TYR A 35 16.27 -9.25 -1.77
CA TYR A 35 16.09 -10.59 -1.22
C TYR A 35 17.06 -10.87 -0.07
N ALA A 36 16.53 -11.52 0.97
CA ALA A 36 17.31 -12.11 2.05
C ALA A 36 16.76 -13.50 2.42
N TYR A 37 17.65 -14.37 2.87
CA TYR A 37 17.33 -15.69 3.40
C TYR A 37 18.07 -15.89 4.72
N GLU A 38 17.32 -16.00 5.78
CA GLU A 38 17.85 -16.10 7.15
C GLU A 38 16.97 -17.06 7.97
N ASN A 39 17.57 -18.01 8.69
CA ASN A 39 16.85 -18.93 9.58
C ASN A 39 15.68 -19.68 8.90
N ASN A 40 15.85 -20.13 7.66
CA ASN A 40 14.81 -20.77 6.84
C ASN A 40 13.63 -19.84 6.49
N VAL A 41 13.81 -18.53 6.60
CA VAL A 41 12.84 -17.50 6.24
C VAL A 41 13.30 -16.76 5.00
N HIS A 42 12.39 -16.57 4.05
CA HIS A 42 12.63 -15.77 2.86
C HIS A 42 11.94 -14.41 3.00
N LEU A 43 12.67 -13.33 2.73
CA LEU A 43 12.15 -11.97 2.64
C LEU A 43 12.45 -11.42 1.25
N GLY A 44 11.45 -10.81 0.63
CA GLY A 44 11.58 -10.21 -0.70
C GLY A 44 10.89 -8.87 -0.80
N HIS A 45 11.49 -7.97 -1.58
CA HIS A 45 10.99 -6.62 -1.77
C HIS A 45 11.22 -6.11 -3.19
N ASN A 46 10.22 -5.43 -3.73
CA ASN A 46 10.34 -4.60 -4.92
C ASN A 46 10.05 -3.15 -4.53
N ARG A 47 11.00 -2.25 -4.71
CA ARG A 47 10.93 -0.87 -4.21
C ARG A 47 10.45 0.10 -5.28
N LEU A 48 9.46 0.93 -4.92
CA LEU A 48 9.17 2.22 -5.54
C LEU A 48 9.79 3.30 -4.64
N LYS A 49 10.73 4.08 -5.18
CA LYS A 49 11.44 5.12 -4.43
C LYS A 49 10.58 6.37 -4.33
N ILE A 50 10.10 6.69 -3.13
CA ILE A 50 9.30 7.89 -2.81
C ILE A 50 10.05 8.76 -1.81
N LEU A 51 10.51 8.17 -0.69
CA LEU A 51 11.40 8.77 0.30
C LEU A 51 12.76 8.11 0.22
N ASP A 52 13.83 8.91 0.37
CA ASP A 52 15.23 8.49 0.22
C ASP A 52 15.48 7.81 -1.13
N LEU A 53 15.79 8.57 -2.15
CA LEU A 53 15.99 8.06 -3.52
C LEU A 53 17.27 7.23 -3.68
N ASN A 54 18.12 7.16 -2.64
CA ASN A 54 19.34 6.38 -2.63
C ASN A 54 19.08 4.90 -2.35
N ASP A 55 20.11 4.10 -2.52
CA ASP A 55 20.03 2.65 -2.30
C ASP A 55 20.04 2.27 -0.81
N HIS A 56 20.29 3.22 0.10
CA HIS A 56 20.23 3.01 1.55
C HIS A 56 18.83 2.59 2.04
N GLY A 57 17.78 3.05 1.38
CA GLY A 57 16.40 2.62 1.65
C GLY A 57 15.98 1.33 0.95
N ASN A 58 16.89 0.61 0.26
CA ASN A 58 16.55 -0.69 -0.35
C ASN A 58 16.29 -1.73 0.73
N GLN A 59 15.36 -2.64 0.43
CA GLN A 59 14.89 -3.64 1.37
C GLN A 59 15.09 -5.05 0.78
N PRO A 60 15.23 -6.09 1.62
CA PRO A 60 15.14 -6.10 3.09
C PRO A 60 16.18 -5.20 3.76
N LEU A 61 15.71 -4.30 4.67
CA LEU A 61 16.57 -3.36 5.38
C LEU A 61 16.99 -3.94 6.72
N ALA A 62 18.28 -3.89 7.03
CA ALA A 62 18.79 -4.29 8.34
C ALA A 62 18.70 -3.13 9.36
N SER A 63 18.37 -3.46 10.60
CA SER A 63 18.47 -2.51 11.73
C SER A 63 19.92 -2.09 11.99
N SER A 64 20.11 -0.97 12.70
CA SER A 64 21.43 -0.46 13.10
C SER A 64 22.25 -1.50 13.89
N CYS A 65 21.62 -2.32 14.70
CA CYS A 65 22.28 -3.40 15.45
C CYS A 65 22.50 -4.69 14.63
N GLY A 66 21.99 -4.77 13.38
CA GLY A 66 22.11 -5.91 12.48
C GLY A 66 21.27 -7.14 12.88
N ASN A 67 20.48 -7.08 13.96
CA ASN A 67 19.74 -8.23 14.48
C ASN A 67 18.34 -8.39 13.86
N TYR A 68 17.84 -7.40 13.14
CA TYR A 68 16.52 -7.42 12.55
C TYR A 68 16.58 -7.07 11.08
N LEU A 69 15.66 -7.64 10.30
CA LEU A 69 15.39 -7.29 8.90
C LEU A 69 13.93 -6.91 8.75
N ILE A 70 13.65 -5.92 7.90
CA ILE A 70 12.28 -5.51 7.58
C ILE A 70 12.04 -5.54 6.06
N VAL A 71 10.84 -5.98 5.67
CA VAL A 71 10.23 -5.69 4.37
C VAL A 71 8.93 -4.92 4.61
N TYR A 72 8.76 -3.81 3.89
CA TYR A 72 7.75 -2.82 4.17
C TYR A 72 7.19 -2.21 2.88
N ASN A 73 5.87 -2.13 2.81
CA ASN A 73 5.13 -1.41 1.79
C ASN A 73 4.26 -0.36 2.49
N GLY A 74 4.65 0.90 2.41
CA GLY A 74 3.92 1.94 3.10
C GLY A 74 4.60 3.29 3.11
N GLU A 75 4.11 4.16 3.98
CA GLU A 75 4.67 5.46 4.30
C GLU A 75 4.25 5.87 5.72
N ILE A 76 5.22 6.16 6.58
CA ILE A 76 5.01 6.67 7.93
C ILE A 76 5.22 8.18 7.90
N TYR A 77 4.14 8.92 7.87
CA TYR A 77 4.16 10.37 7.66
C TYR A 77 4.84 11.14 8.79
N ASN A 78 4.64 10.70 10.04
CA ASN A 78 5.21 11.34 11.24
C ASN A 78 6.56 10.73 11.67
N TYR A 79 7.35 10.16 10.74
CA TYR A 79 8.58 9.46 11.09
C TYR A 79 9.65 10.39 11.71
N LYS A 80 9.72 11.65 11.28
CA LYS A 80 10.68 12.63 11.81
C LYS A 80 10.33 13.04 13.24
N GLU A 81 9.06 13.24 13.51
CA GLU A 81 8.52 13.55 14.84
C GLU A 81 8.80 12.39 15.81
N LEU A 82 8.50 11.16 15.38
CA LEU A 82 8.76 9.96 16.19
C LEU A 82 10.25 9.73 16.45
N ALA A 83 11.11 9.97 15.45
CA ALA A 83 12.56 9.88 15.62
C ALA A 83 13.04 10.83 16.73
N LYS A 84 12.52 12.07 16.75
CA LYS A 84 12.82 13.05 17.79
C LYS A 84 12.23 12.67 19.14
N GLU A 85 10.95 12.28 19.19
CA GLU A 85 10.25 11.91 20.43
C GLU A 85 10.94 10.74 21.14
N PHE A 86 11.31 9.73 20.37
CA PHE A 86 11.93 8.52 20.94
C PHE A 86 13.46 8.53 20.92
N ASN A 87 14.11 9.66 20.61
CA ASN A 87 15.57 9.78 20.53
C ASN A 87 16.19 8.65 19.66
N ILE A 88 15.68 8.49 18.44
CA ILE A 88 16.21 7.58 17.43
C ILE A 88 17.06 8.38 16.46
N ASN A 89 18.34 8.04 16.36
CA ASN A 89 19.27 8.70 15.44
C ASN A 89 19.26 7.99 14.10
N LEU A 90 18.50 8.52 13.15
CA LEU A 90 18.39 7.98 11.78
C LEU A 90 19.67 8.28 10.99
N GLN A 91 20.16 7.29 10.25
CA GLN A 91 21.30 7.40 9.34
C GLN A 91 20.85 7.72 7.91
N THR A 92 19.57 7.51 7.63
CA THR A 92 18.96 7.74 6.31
C THR A 92 17.76 8.70 6.46
N SER A 93 17.24 9.15 5.33
CA SER A 93 15.95 9.89 5.30
C SER A 93 14.76 8.98 5.05
N CYS A 94 14.94 7.66 5.21
CA CYS A 94 13.90 6.67 4.94
C CYS A 94 13.07 6.36 6.20
N ASP A 95 11.77 6.41 6.09
CA ASP A 95 10.82 6.06 7.16
C ASP A 95 10.90 4.56 7.57
N THR A 96 11.40 3.70 6.67
CA THR A 96 11.65 2.28 6.96
C THR A 96 12.67 2.09 8.09
N GLU A 97 13.71 2.93 8.14
CA GLU A 97 14.71 2.89 9.22
C GLU A 97 14.06 3.24 10.56
N LEU A 98 13.25 4.31 10.60
CA LEU A 98 12.50 4.62 11.83
C LEU A 98 11.66 3.41 12.28
N LEU A 99 10.95 2.79 11.35
CA LEU A 99 9.99 1.73 11.68
C LEU A 99 10.68 0.55 12.37
N ILE A 100 11.83 0.09 11.85
CA ILE A 100 12.57 -1.02 12.44
C ILE A 100 13.23 -0.64 13.77
N GLU A 101 13.81 0.56 13.90
CA GLU A 101 14.43 1.04 15.14
C GLU A 101 13.39 1.31 16.25
N LEU A 102 12.21 1.81 15.87
CA LEU A 102 11.12 2.01 16.82
C LEU A 102 10.56 0.66 17.32
N TYR A 103 10.49 -0.36 16.44
CA TYR A 103 10.12 -1.72 16.84
C TYR A 103 11.10 -2.28 17.88
N ILE A 104 12.40 -2.13 17.68
CA ILE A 104 13.42 -2.58 18.65
C ILE A 104 13.21 -1.91 20.01
N LYS A 105 12.80 -0.66 20.00
CA LYS A 105 12.64 0.14 21.23
C LYS A 105 11.32 -0.09 21.95
N LYS A 106 10.24 -0.34 21.23
CA LYS A 106 8.85 -0.35 21.74
C LYS A 106 8.09 -1.66 21.52
N GLY A 107 8.62 -2.58 20.71
CA GLY A 107 7.90 -3.77 20.31
C GLY A 107 6.60 -3.39 19.58
N SER A 108 5.57 -4.20 19.77
CA SER A 108 4.24 -3.97 19.17
C SER A 108 3.56 -2.66 19.61
N GLN A 109 3.95 -2.08 20.75
CA GLN A 109 3.41 -0.80 21.23
C GLN A 109 3.69 0.36 20.26
N MET A 110 4.71 0.24 19.40
CA MET A 110 4.99 1.26 18.40
C MET A 110 3.78 1.58 17.49
N LEU A 111 2.90 0.59 17.24
CA LEU A 111 1.78 0.73 16.31
C LEU A 111 0.80 1.84 16.68
N SER A 112 0.65 2.15 17.98
CA SER A 112 -0.22 3.23 18.46
C SER A 112 0.30 4.63 18.10
N HIS A 113 1.61 4.79 17.90
CA HIS A 113 2.26 6.06 17.59
C HIS A 113 2.31 6.37 16.09
N LEU A 114 2.18 5.34 15.23
CA LEU A 114 2.34 5.51 13.80
C LEU A 114 1.17 6.29 13.18
N ASN A 115 1.48 7.35 12.45
CA ASN A 115 0.57 7.99 11.51
C ASN A 115 1.06 7.67 10.10
N GLY A 116 0.34 6.76 9.43
CA GLY A 116 0.78 6.27 8.12
C GLY A 116 -0.10 5.16 7.57
N MET A 117 0.24 4.74 6.39
CA MET A 117 -0.34 3.60 5.69
C MET A 117 0.74 2.54 5.49
N PHE A 118 0.52 1.32 5.97
CA PHE A 118 1.58 0.32 6.01
C PHE A 118 1.12 -1.14 5.99
N ALA A 119 1.98 -1.96 5.42
CA ALA A 119 2.03 -3.40 5.62
C ALA A 119 3.50 -3.80 5.69
N PHE A 120 3.92 -4.50 6.74
CA PHE A 120 5.31 -4.88 6.91
C PHE A 120 5.49 -6.20 7.65
N VAL A 121 6.67 -6.79 7.47
CA VAL A 121 7.14 -7.94 8.26
C VAL A 121 8.55 -7.64 8.74
N ILE A 122 8.78 -7.82 10.04
CA ILE A 122 10.08 -7.72 10.70
C ILE A 122 10.51 -9.11 11.14
N LEU A 123 11.73 -9.51 10.78
CA LEU A 123 12.37 -10.77 11.19
C LEU A 123 13.46 -10.50 12.22
N ASN A 124 13.45 -11.20 13.34
CA ASN A 124 14.58 -11.31 14.24
C ASN A 124 15.56 -12.38 13.72
N ARG A 125 16.73 -11.96 13.26
CA ARG A 125 17.75 -12.83 12.65
C ARG A 125 18.37 -13.82 13.65
N LYS A 126 18.30 -13.54 14.94
CA LYS A 126 18.87 -14.43 15.98
C LYS A 126 17.93 -15.57 16.34
N THR A 127 16.62 -15.26 16.45
CA THR A 127 15.64 -16.24 16.92
C THR A 127 14.85 -16.88 15.78
N GLY A 128 14.78 -16.24 14.61
CA GLY A 128 13.89 -16.63 13.51
C GLY A 128 12.43 -16.21 13.74
N GLU A 129 12.13 -15.56 14.86
CA GLU A 129 10.80 -15.01 15.13
C GLU A 129 10.51 -13.82 14.23
N TRP A 130 9.25 -13.65 13.88
CA TRP A 130 8.82 -12.55 13.03
C TRP A 130 7.57 -11.85 13.58
N PHE A 131 7.43 -10.59 13.18
CA PHE A 131 6.31 -9.72 13.51
C PHE A 131 5.75 -9.15 12.21
N ALA A 132 4.44 -9.22 12.01
CA ALA A 132 3.76 -8.67 10.84
C ALA A 132 2.61 -7.76 11.27
N ALA A 133 2.45 -6.61 10.60
CA ALA A 133 1.38 -5.67 10.91
C ALA A 133 0.83 -4.99 9.66
N ARG A 134 -0.44 -4.57 9.76
CA ARG A 134 -1.14 -3.78 8.74
C ARG A 134 -1.80 -2.56 9.35
N ASP A 135 -1.84 -1.47 8.61
CA ASP A 135 -2.35 -0.17 9.06
C ASP A 135 -3.82 -0.21 9.50
N ARG A 136 -4.24 0.86 10.21
CA ARG A 136 -5.56 0.98 10.85
C ARG A 136 -6.73 0.73 9.89
N LEU A 137 -6.67 1.29 8.68
CA LEU A 137 -7.74 1.22 7.69
C LEU A 137 -7.49 0.15 6.61
N GLY A 138 -6.33 -0.53 6.66
CA GLY A 138 -5.94 -1.52 5.65
C GLY A 138 -5.66 -0.92 4.28
N VAL A 139 -5.15 0.31 4.25
CA VAL A 139 -4.84 1.03 3.00
C VAL A 139 -3.79 0.26 2.17
N LYS A 140 -2.76 -0.29 2.83
CA LYS A 140 -1.79 -1.13 2.11
C LYS A 140 -2.26 -2.57 2.05
N PRO A 141 -2.25 -3.19 0.86
CA PRO A 141 -2.65 -4.59 0.71
C PRO A 141 -1.65 -5.50 1.42
N LEU A 142 -2.17 -6.48 2.12
CA LEU A 142 -1.43 -7.59 2.70
C LEU A 142 -2.31 -8.83 2.70
N TYR A 143 -1.94 -9.81 1.90
CA TYR A 143 -2.55 -11.13 1.87
C TYR A 143 -1.68 -12.10 2.63
N PHE A 144 -2.29 -13.13 3.20
CA PHE A 144 -1.55 -14.19 3.84
C PHE A 144 -2.20 -15.55 3.64
N CYS A 145 -1.40 -16.59 3.73
CA CYS A 145 -1.87 -17.95 3.87
C CYS A 145 -1.06 -18.67 4.95
N LYS A 146 -1.69 -19.69 5.53
CA LYS A 146 -1.07 -20.56 6.52
C LYS A 146 -0.91 -21.96 5.95
N HIS A 147 0.30 -22.48 5.97
CA HIS A 147 0.62 -23.83 5.53
C HIS A 147 1.23 -24.64 6.69
N GLY A 148 0.41 -25.46 7.35
CA GLY A 148 0.78 -26.09 8.61
C GLY A 148 0.99 -25.04 9.72
N LYS A 149 2.24 -24.92 10.19
CA LYS A 149 2.64 -23.90 11.17
C LYS A 149 3.24 -22.64 10.51
N SER A 150 3.55 -22.71 9.23
CA SER A 150 4.22 -21.65 8.47
C SER A 150 3.25 -20.64 7.91
N TYR A 151 3.71 -19.42 7.76
CA TYR A 151 2.98 -18.28 7.19
C TYR A 151 3.67 -17.77 5.92
N THR A 152 2.87 -17.25 5.02
CA THR A 152 3.34 -16.50 3.87
C THR A 152 2.54 -15.22 3.79
N PHE A 153 3.23 -14.09 3.65
CA PHE A 153 2.64 -12.76 3.47
C PHE A 153 3.03 -12.20 2.12
N SER A 154 2.10 -11.53 1.45
CA SER A 154 2.34 -10.92 0.15
C SER A 154 1.49 -9.68 -0.07
N SER A 155 2.00 -8.71 -0.82
CA SER A 155 1.19 -7.58 -1.28
C SER A 155 0.16 -7.96 -2.33
N GLU A 156 0.34 -9.07 -3.03
CA GLU A 156 -0.57 -9.56 -4.09
C GLU A 156 -0.75 -11.07 -4.03
N MET A 157 -1.96 -11.54 -4.34
CA MET A 157 -2.27 -12.97 -4.33
C MET A 157 -1.50 -13.77 -5.37
N ALA A 158 -1.19 -13.19 -6.53
CA ALA A 158 -0.45 -13.85 -7.61
C ALA A 158 0.85 -14.49 -7.12
N SER A 159 1.58 -13.83 -6.21
CA SER A 159 2.81 -14.38 -5.63
C SER A 159 2.54 -15.60 -4.74
N ILE A 160 1.46 -15.61 -3.97
CA ILE A 160 1.07 -16.77 -3.15
C ILE A 160 0.67 -17.93 -4.06
N LEU A 161 -0.07 -17.65 -5.14
CA LEU A 161 -0.45 -18.65 -6.14
C LEU A 161 0.78 -19.29 -6.80
N GLU A 162 1.82 -18.52 -7.08
CA GLU A 162 3.09 -19.01 -7.61
C GLU A 162 3.77 -19.98 -6.61
N LEU A 163 3.75 -19.64 -5.32
CA LEU A 163 4.40 -20.47 -4.29
C LEU A 163 3.67 -21.79 -4.01
N TYR A 164 2.34 -21.83 -4.11
CA TYR A 164 1.56 -22.97 -3.64
C TYR A 164 0.64 -23.59 -4.71
N GLY A 165 0.55 -22.98 -5.88
CA GLY A 165 -0.45 -23.32 -6.88
C GLY A 165 -1.79 -22.65 -6.60
N THR A 166 -2.73 -22.80 -7.52
CA THR A 166 -4.07 -22.20 -7.40
C THR A 166 -4.96 -23.10 -6.53
N PRO A 167 -5.42 -22.63 -5.36
CA PRO A 167 -6.33 -23.37 -4.52
C PRO A 167 -7.75 -23.38 -5.09
N ASN A 168 -8.65 -24.11 -4.43
CA ASN A 168 -10.07 -24.09 -4.76
C ASN A 168 -10.66 -22.69 -4.57
N ILE A 169 -11.72 -22.39 -5.31
CA ILE A 169 -12.50 -21.18 -5.13
C ILE A 169 -13.21 -21.21 -3.76
N ASP A 170 -13.18 -20.12 -3.02
CA ASP A 170 -13.99 -19.95 -1.81
C ASP A 170 -15.43 -19.60 -2.22
N GLU A 171 -16.34 -20.56 -2.04
CA GLU A 171 -17.75 -20.41 -2.43
C GLU A 171 -18.47 -19.26 -1.71
N ILE A 172 -18.09 -18.96 -0.48
CA ILE A 172 -18.68 -17.84 0.28
C ILE A 172 -18.09 -16.54 -0.27
N GLY A 173 -16.78 -16.46 -0.47
CA GLY A 173 -16.10 -15.33 -1.08
C GLY A 173 -16.67 -15.03 -2.47
N LEU A 174 -16.87 -16.06 -3.30
CA LEU A 174 -17.49 -15.91 -4.62
C LEU A 174 -18.92 -15.32 -4.55
N ARG A 175 -19.72 -15.77 -3.57
CA ARG A 175 -21.07 -15.20 -3.36
C ARG A 175 -21.03 -13.75 -2.90
N GLN A 176 -20.11 -13.39 -2.00
CA GLN A 176 -19.89 -12.01 -1.57
C GLN A 176 -19.52 -11.15 -2.78
N TYR A 177 -18.52 -11.57 -3.55
CA TYR A 177 -18.08 -10.83 -4.73
C TYR A 177 -19.18 -10.65 -5.78
N LYS A 178 -19.94 -11.70 -6.09
CA LYS A 178 -21.05 -11.61 -7.05
C LYS A 178 -22.14 -10.61 -6.64
N LYS A 179 -22.38 -10.46 -5.33
CA LYS A 179 -23.41 -9.55 -4.81
C LYS A 179 -22.91 -8.13 -4.56
N LEU A 180 -21.70 -8.00 -4.02
CA LEU A 180 -21.21 -6.77 -3.42
C LEU A 180 -19.89 -6.28 -4.06
N ARG A 181 -19.31 -7.06 -4.98
CA ARG A 181 -18.02 -6.80 -5.63
C ARG A 181 -16.85 -6.62 -4.64
N THR A 182 -17.00 -7.14 -3.44
CA THR A 182 -15.99 -7.08 -2.39
C THR A 182 -16.04 -8.33 -1.54
N PHE A 183 -15.05 -8.50 -0.66
CA PHE A 183 -14.92 -9.61 0.25
C PHE A 183 -14.99 -9.10 1.70
N PHE A 184 -15.57 -9.88 2.59
CA PHE A 184 -15.70 -9.56 4.00
C PHE A 184 -15.03 -10.62 4.86
N ASN A 185 -14.70 -10.24 6.10
CA ASN A 185 -14.09 -11.12 7.11
C ASN A 185 -12.76 -11.75 6.66
N GLY A 186 -11.94 -10.96 5.96
CA GLY A 186 -10.64 -11.41 5.47
C GLY A 186 -10.68 -12.40 4.30
N ARG A 187 -11.85 -12.76 3.78
CA ARG A 187 -11.95 -13.69 2.64
C ARG A 187 -11.36 -13.11 1.37
N THR A 188 -10.99 -14.01 0.49
CA THR A 188 -10.65 -13.70 -0.91
C THR A 188 -11.46 -14.60 -1.84
N ILE A 189 -11.15 -14.58 -3.12
CA ILE A 189 -11.73 -15.51 -4.08
C ILE A 189 -11.20 -16.95 -3.90
N TYR A 190 -10.09 -17.13 -3.19
CA TYR A 190 -9.42 -18.43 -3.01
C TYR A 190 -9.53 -18.94 -1.59
N SER A 191 -9.83 -20.23 -1.44
CA SER A 191 -9.82 -20.90 -0.14
C SER A 191 -8.40 -20.92 0.45
N GLY A 192 -8.27 -20.53 1.71
CA GLY A 192 -6.99 -20.56 2.43
C GLY A 192 -6.03 -19.42 2.12
N ILE A 193 -6.41 -18.46 1.25
CA ILE A 193 -5.73 -17.17 1.10
C ILE A 193 -6.64 -16.11 1.69
N GLU A 194 -6.14 -15.37 2.66
CA GLU A 194 -6.91 -14.37 3.38
C GLU A 194 -6.27 -12.98 3.24
N MET A 195 -7.08 -11.95 3.30
CA MET A 195 -6.62 -10.58 3.46
C MET A 195 -6.31 -10.34 4.94
N PHE A 196 -5.11 -9.88 5.24
CA PHE A 196 -4.73 -9.54 6.61
C PHE A 196 -5.62 -8.43 7.14
N PRO A 197 -6.26 -8.59 8.31
CA PRO A 197 -7.23 -7.61 8.79
C PRO A 197 -6.58 -6.27 9.11
N ALA A 198 -7.31 -5.19 8.81
CA ALA A 198 -6.92 -3.83 9.16
C ALA A 198 -6.82 -3.64 10.68
N GLY A 199 -5.87 -2.82 11.14
CA GLY A 199 -5.68 -2.56 12.56
C GLY A 199 -5.20 -3.77 13.38
N HIS A 200 -4.55 -4.75 12.72
CA HIS A 200 -4.06 -5.96 13.39
C HIS A 200 -2.56 -6.17 13.18
N PHE A 201 -1.99 -7.00 14.05
CA PHE A 201 -0.65 -7.54 13.92
C PHE A 201 -0.61 -9.03 14.34
N ILE A 202 0.42 -9.73 13.87
CA ILE A 202 0.76 -11.08 14.35
C ILE A 202 2.11 -11.00 15.05
N GLU A 203 2.16 -11.55 16.26
CA GLU A 203 3.36 -11.74 17.04
C GLU A 203 3.32 -13.13 17.68
N ASN A 204 4.41 -13.88 17.60
CA ASN A 204 4.49 -15.25 18.13
C ASN A 204 3.36 -16.17 17.61
N GLY A 205 2.99 -16.03 16.34
CA GLY A 205 1.94 -16.82 15.69
C GLY A 205 0.51 -16.51 16.13
N LYS A 206 0.30 -15.49 16.97
CA LYS A 206 -1.01 -15.01 17.43
C LYS A 206 -1.38 -13.69 16.81
N MET A 207 -2.62 -13.57 16.36
CA MET A 207 -3.15 -12.32 15.83
C MET A 207 -3.73 -11.48 16.96
N HIS A 208 -3.41 -10.19 16.94
CA HIS A 208 -3.85 -9.19 17.90
C HIS A 208 -4.43 -7.98 17.17
N LYS A 209 -5.50 -7.42 17.71
CA LYS A 209 -6.05 -6.14 17.27
C LYS A 209 -5.37 -5.02 18.07
N TYR A 210 -4.82 -4.02 17.40
CA TYR A 210 -4.24 -2.85 18.06
C TYR A 210 -5.09 -1.59 17.85
N TRP A 211 -6.02 -1.62 16.90
CA TRP A 211 -6.91 -0.50 16.62
C TRP A 211 -8.24 -0.98 16.05
N GLU A 212 -9.30 -0.27 16.38
CA GLU A 212 -10.61 -0.39 15.76
C GLU A 212 -11.27 0.98 15.67
N LEU A 213 -12.15 1.14 14.68
CA LEU A 213 -12.96 2.34 14.57
C LEU A 213 -14.04 2.31 15.67
N THR A 214 -14.00 3.32 16.54
CA THR A 214 -15.06 3.57 17.51
C THR A 214 -15.96 4.68 16.99
N VAL A 215 -17.25 4.53 17.15
CA VAL A 215 -18.23 5.57 16.82
C VAL A 215 -18.66 6.20 18.14
N ASP A 216 -18.05 7.34 18.46
CA ASP A 216 -18.47 8.16 19.59
C ASP A 216 -19.43 9.23 19.10
N GLN A 217 -20.50 9.47 19.87
CA GLN A 217 -21.38 10.60 19.64
C GLN A 217 -20.68 11.88 20.14
N GLN A 218 -19.97 12.52 19.22
CA GLN A 218 -19.35 13.82 19.46
C GLN A 218 -20.12 14.90 18.69
N GLU A 219 -20.02 16.11 19.16
CA GLU A 219 -20.48 17.27 18.38
C GLU A 219 -19.71 17.32 17.06
N PRO A 220 -20.36 17.68 15.95
CA PRO A 220 -19.66 17.86 14.68
C PRO A 220 -18.54 18.89 14.84
N PRO A 221 -17.38 18.71 14.18
CA PRO A 221 -16.33 19.73 14.19
C PRO A 221 -16.84 21.02 13.55
N THR A 222 -16.30 22.13 13.99
CA THR A 222 -16.49 23.42 13.28
C THR A 222 -15.85 23.39 11.90
N ASP A 223 -16.23 24.32 11.01
CA ASP A 223 -15.64 24.41 9.68
C ASP A 223 -14.12 24.69 9.76
N GLU A 224 -13.68 25.48 10.73
CA GLU A 224 -12.28 25.76 10.99
C GLU A 224 -11.52 24.52 11.42
N GLU A 225 -12.05 23.76 12.38
CA GLU A 225 -11.43 22.51 12.84
C GLU A 225 -11.35 21.46 11.70
N LEU A 226 -12.40 21.35 10.90
CA LEU A 226 -12.43 20.46 9.74
C LEU A 226 -11.38 20.90 8.70
N TYR A 227 -11.27 22.20 8.43
CA TYR A 227 -10.29 22.75 7.51
C TYR A 227 -8.84 22.47 7.98
N GLU A 228 -8.55 22.66 9.26
CA GLU A 228 -7.24 22.37 9.86
C GLU A 228 -6.90 20.87 9.77
N LEU A 229 -7.84 20.00 10.10
CA LEU A 229 -7.67 18.55 10.00
C LEU A 229 -7.39 18.09 8.57
N LEU A 230 -8.16 18.58 7.60
CA LEU A 230 -7.99 18.24 6.19
C LEU A 230 -6.65 18.76 5.66
N THR A 231 -6.29 20.01 5.99
CA THR A 231 -5.02 20.59 5.59
C THR A 231 -3.85 19.79 6.14
N SER A 232 -3.86 19.49 7.45
CA SER A 232 -2.85 18.65 8.09
C SER A 232 -2.75 17.26 7.44
N ALA A 233 -3.89 16.62 7.18
CA ALA A 233 -3.94 15.30 6.56
C ALA A 233 -3.35 15.30 5.14
N ILE A 234 -3.58 16.37 4.37
CA ILE A 234 -3.06 16.54 3.02
C ILE A 234 -1.56 16.84 3.07
N ASP A 235 -1.11 17.74 3.96
CA ASP A 235 0.30 18.11 4.12
C ASP A 235 1.16 16.87 4.44
N TYR A 236 0.72 16.02 5.35
CA TYR A 236 1.38 14.74 5.63
C TYR A 236 1.50 13.85 4.38
N ARG A 237 0.48 13.78 3.55
CA ARG A 237 0.48 12.97 2.32
C ARG A 237 1.25 13.60 1.16
N CYS A 238 1.64 14.86 1.31
CA CYS A 238 2.55 15.56 0.40
C CYS A 238 4.03 15.34 0.72
N LEU A 239 4.35 14.66 1.83
CA LEU A 239 5.73 14.32 2.19
C LEU A 239 6.30 13.36 1.15
N SER A 240 7.23 13.83 0.33
CA SER A 240 7.78 13.06 -0.78
C SER A 240 9.04 13.70 -1.32
N ASP A 241 10.04 12.91 -1.69
CA ASP A 241 11.25 13.35 -2.40
C ASP A 241 11.07 13.32 -3.93
N VAL A 242 9.88 12.91 -4.40
CA VAL A 242 9.51 12.88 -5.82
C VAL A 242 8.28 13.77 -6.09
N PRO A 243 8.06 14.18 -7.35
CA PRO A 243 6.92 15.03 -7.70
C PRO A 243 5.57 14.40 -7.30
N VAL A 244 4.72 15.23 -6.66
CA VAL A 244 3.36 14.87 -6.25
C VAL A 244 2.36 15.64 -7.10
N GLY A 245 1.33 14.97 -7.59
CA GLY A 245 0.20 15.57 -8.29
C GLY A 245 -1.14 15.15 -7.67
N SER A 246 -2.24 15.46 -8.34
CA SER A 246 -3.58 15.13 -7.84
C SER A 246 -4.48 14.56 -8.95
N TYR A 247 -5.28 13.56 -8.64
CA TYR A 247 -6.44 13.22 -9.45
C TYR A 247 -7.53 14.24 -9.23
N LEU A 248 -8.18 14.67 -10.31
CA LEU A 248 -9.17 15.73 -10.28
C LEU A 248 -10.35 15.38 -11.20
N SER A 249 -11.46 14.94 -10.60
CA SER A 249 -12.70 14.66 -11.34
C SER A 249 -13.61 15.89 -11.49
N GLY A 250 -13.36 16.94 -10.69
CA GLY A 250 -14.26 18.08 -10.55
C GLY A 250 -15.41 17.85 -9.54
N GLY A 251 -15.46 16.68 -8.91
CA GLY A 251 -16.29 16.43 -7.72
C GLY A 251 -15.76 17.16 -6.49
N VAL A 252 -16.59 17.32 -5.46
CA VAL A 252 -16.27 18.10 -4.24
C VAL A 252 -14.97 17.61 -3.61
N ASP A 253 -14.85 16.32 -3.33
CA ASP A 253 -13.71 15.75 -2.59
C ASP A 253 -12.39 15.93 -3.35
N SER A 254 -12.36 15.53 -4.63
CA SER A 254 -11.15 15.67 -5.45
C SER A 254 -10.74 17.13 -5.66
N THR A 255 -11.73 18.03 -5.75
CA THR A 255 -11.49 19.46 -5.91
C THR A 255 -10.93 20.07 -4.63
N LEU A 256 -11.48 19.71 -3.47
CA LEU A 256 -11.01 20.17 -2.17
C LEU A 256 -9.56 19.71 -1.92
N ILE A 257 -9.27 18.43 -2.16
CA ILE A 257 -7.92 17.89 -1.99
C ILE A 257 -6.93 18.55 -2.94
N ALA A 258 -7.26 18.68 -4.24
CA ALA A 258 -6.37 19.32 -5.20
C ALA A 258 -6.11 20.80 -4.87
N GLY A 259 -7.15 21.51 -4.40
CA GLY A 259 -7.06 22.91 -4.00
C GLY A 259 -6.19 23.13 -2.75
N LEU A 260 -6.33 22.29 -1.75
CA LEU A 260 -5.52 22.35 -0.52
C LEU A 260 -4.08 21.87 -0.74
N ALA A 261 -3.88 20.83 -1.54
CA ALA A 261 -2.55 20.30 -1.84
C ALA A 261 -1.67 21.26 -2.65
N LYS A 262 -2.28 22.17 -3.42
CA LYS A 262 -1.58 23.21 -4.23
C LYS A 262 -0.50 22.61 -5.15
N LYS A 263 -0.75 21.40 -5.70
CA LYS A 263 0.20 20.74 -6.59
C LYS A 263 -0.01 21.20 -8.04
N PRO A 264 1.07 21.35 -8.82
CA PRO A 264 0.99 21.93 -10.15
C PRO A 264 0.29 21.04 -11.18
N ASP A 265 0.30 19.72 -10.98
CA ASP A 265 -0.19 18.78 -11.97
C ASP A 265 -1.47 18.07 -11.52
N THR A 266 -2.47 18.05 -12.39
CA THR A 266 -3.74 17.37 -12.15
C THR A 266 -4.14 16.51 -13.35
N TRP A 267 -4.87 15.40 -13.09
CA TRP A 267 -5.32 14.46 -14.13
C TRP A 267 -6.76 14.05 -13.95
N THR A 268 -7.45 13.89 -15.09
CA THR A 268 -8.77 13.27 -15.19
C THR A 268 -8.75 12.21 -16.26
N VAL A 269 -9.57 11.17 -16.13
CA VAL A 269 -9.72 10.08 -17.11
C VAL A 269 -11.19 9.87 -17.44
N GLY A 270 -11.47 9.51 -18.69
CA GLY A 270 -12.82 9.20 -19.14
C GLY A 270 -12.87 8.68 -20.56
N PHE A 271 -14.06 8.28 -20.99
CA PHE A 271 -14.37 7.93 -22.36
C PHE A 271 -14.80 9.18 -23.14
N SER A 272 -14.81 9.11 -24.46
CA SER A 272 -15.23 10.23 -25.33
C SER A 272 -16.67 10.68 -25.08
N ASP A 273 -17.54 9.73 -24.78
CA ASP A 273 -18.98 9.92 -24.58
C ASP A 273 -19.40 9.94 -23.10
N LYS A 274 -18.45 9.65 -22.19
CA LYS A 274 -18.71 9.57 -20.74
C LYS A 274 -17.47 9.98 -19.95
N ASN A 275 -17.44 11.24 -19.53
CA ASN A 275 -16.34 11.82 -18.76
C ASN A 275 -16.80 13.01 -17.92
N GLU A 276 -15.90 13.54 -17.11
CA GLU A 276 -16.08 14.70 -16.24
C GLU A 276 -15.07 15.82 -16.57
N PHE A 277 -14.55 15.86 -17.81
CA PHE A 277 -13.46 16.76 -18.22
C PHE A 277 -13.82 18.23 -18.05
N GLU A 278 -15.06 18.63 -18.34
CA GLU A 278 -15.53 20.00 -18.18
C GLU A 278 -15.40 20.48 -16.74
N TRP A 279 -15.88 19.69 -15.78
CA TRP A 279 -15.82 20.04 -14.35
C TRP A 279 -14.39 20.07 -13.82
N ALA A 280 -13.58 19.09 -14.19
CA ALA A 280 -12.16 19.05 -13.84
C ALA A 280 -11.41 20.26 -14.39
N LYS A 281 -11.72 20.70 -15.62
CA LYS A 281 -11.11 21.87 -16.23
C LYS A 281 -11.49 23.18 -15.52
N ILE A 282 -12.74 23.33 -15.09
CA ILE A 282 -13.19 24.49 -14.30
C ILE A 282 -12.36 24.54 -13.00
N ALA A 283 -12.25 23.43 -12.26
CA ALA A 283 -11.49 23.38 -11.03
C ALA A 283 -9.99 23.63 -11.26
N SER A 284 -9.39 23.01 -12.26
CA SER A 284 -7.97 23.19 -12.57
C SER A 284 -7.61 24.63 -12.93
N ASN A 285 -8.49 25.30 -13.69
CA ASN A 285 -8.32 26.72 -14.03
C ASN A 285 -8.37 27.61 -12.78
N ALA A 286 -9.28 27.30 -11.83
CA ALA A 286 -9.38 28.05 -10.58
C ALA A 286 -8.11 27.95 -9.72
N PHE A 287 -7.41 26.81 -9.79
CA PHE A 287 -6.16 26.58 -9.05
C PHE A 287 -4.90 26.94 -9.83
N GLY A 288 -5.01 27.24 -11.12
CA GLY A 288 -3.86 27.47 -12.00
C GLY A 288 -3.00 26.22 -12.21
N SER A 289 -3.60 25.01 -12.12
CA SER A 289 -2.88 23.76 -12.30
C SER A 289 -2.75 23.36 -13.76
N SER A 290 -1.67 22.64 -14.10
CA SER A 290 -1.47 21.99 -15.39
C SER A 290 -2.32 20.75 -15.45
N HIS A 291 -3.45 20.80 -16.14
CA HIS A 291 -4.42 19.72 -16.23
C HIS A 291 -4.19 18.84 -17.46
N THR A 292 -4.27 17.53 -17.26
CA THR A 292 -4.17 16.53 -18.33
C THR A 292 -5.43 15.66 -18.34
N GLU A 293 -6.13 15.66 -19.47
CA GLU A 293 -7.25 14.78 -19.75
C GLU A 293 -6.75 13.50 -20.41
N VAL A 294 -7.10 12.34 -19.86
CA VAL A 294 -6.73 11.03 -20.40
C VAL A 294 -7.95 10.38 -21.01
N LEU A 295 -7.96 10.33 -22.33
CA LEU A 295 -9.05 9.70 -23.09
C LEU A 295 -8.76 8.21 -23.25
N VAL A 296 -9.74 7.38 -22.95
CA VAL A 296 -9.69 5.91 -23.02
C VAL A 296 -10.75 5.40 -23.98
N ASP A 297 -10.40 4.47 -24.85
CA ASP A 297 -11.38 3.74 -25.65
C ASP A 297 -11.83 2.43 -24.98
N TYR A 298 -12.96 1.90 -25.41
CA TYR A 298 -13.55 0.70 -24.81
C TYR A 298 -12.73 -0.57 -25.04
N GLU A 299 -12.03 -0.68 -26.16
CA GLU A 299 -11.20 -1.83 -26.47
C GLU A 299 -9.98 -1.86 -25.51
N GLN A 300 -9.29 -0.72 -25.38
CA GLN A 300 -8.20 -0.54 -24.43
C GLN A 300 -8.64 -0.83 -22.99
N PHE A 301 -9.84 -0.40 -22.61
CA PHE A 301 -10.42 -0.69 -21.30
C PHE A 301 -10.55 -2.20 -21.05
N ILE A 302 -11.15 -2.95 -21.99
CA ILE A 302 -11.38 -4.39 -21.86
C ILE A 302 -10.06 -5.17 -21.81
N GLU A 303 -9.09 -4.84 -22.67
CA GLU A 303 -7.78 -5.50 -22.67
C GLU A 303 -7.02 -5.23 -21.36
N THR A 304 -7.10 -3.99 -20.86
CA THR A 304 -6.50 -3.63 -19.57
C THR A 304 -7.17 -4.35 -18.40
N ALA A 305 -8.49 -4.50 -18.41
CA ALA A 305 -9.22 -5.25 -17.39
C ALA A 305 -8.76 -6.71 -17.32
N LYS A 306 -8.67 -7.39 -18.46
CA LYS A 306 -8.16 -8.76 -18.54
C LYS A 306 -6.73 -8.88 -18.01
N TRP A 307 -5.88 -7.93 -18.38
CA TRP A 307 -4.49 -7.89 -17.94
C TRP A 307 -4.37 -7.69 -16.41
N LEU A 308 -5.15 -6.76 -15.83
CA LEU A 308 -5.16 -6.49 -14.39
C LEU A 308 -5.58 -7.73 -13.60
N ILE A 309 -6.66 -8.39 -13.98
CA ILE A 309 -7.14 -9.61 -13.33
C ILE A 309 -6.06 -10.69 -13.34
N LYS A 310 -5.42 -10.91 -14.49
CA LYS A 310 -4.38 -11.91 -14.65
C LYS A 310 -3.14 -11.59 -13.82
N THR A 311 -2.72 -10.32 -13.80
CA THR A 311 -1.50 -9.88 -13.13
C THR A 311 -1.63 -9.92 -11.61
N ARG A 312 -2.78 -9.48 -11.08
CA ARG A 312 -3.03 -9.44 -9.64
C ARG A 312 -3.43 -10.80 -9.06
N GLY A 313 -4.01 -11.69 -9.90
CA GLY A 313 -4.57 -12.97 -9.47
C GLY A 313 -5.90 -12.83 -8.73
N GLU A 314 -6.60 -11.71 -8.91
CA GLU A 314 -7.89 -11.43 -8.24
C GLU A 314 -8.86 -10.70 -9.17
N PRO A 315 -10.18 -10.81 -8.93
CA PRO A 315 -11.16 -10.06 -9.70
C PRO A 315 -11.12 -8.57 -9.35
N LEU A 316 -11.55 -7.72 -10.29
CA LEU A 316 -11.70 -6.28 -10.08
C LEU A 316 -12.90 -5.98 -9.18
N SER A 317 -12.73 -5.11 -8.19
CA SER A 317 -13.84 -4.67 -7.32
C SER A 317 -14.77 -3.71 -8.06
N VAL A 318 -14.20 -2.73 -8.75
CA VAL A 318 -14.95 -1.74 -9.52
C VAL A 318 -14.32 -1.51 -10.91
N PRO A 319 -15.12 -1.21 -11.94
CA PRO A 319 -14.59 -0.91 -13.27
C PRO A 319 -13.60 0.28 -13.29
N ASN A 320 -13.77 1.22 -12.36
CA ASN A 320 -12.92 2.41 -12.25
C ASN A 320 -11.43 2.09 -12.03
N GLU A 321 -11.10 0.94 -11.44
CA GLU A 321 -9.70 0.48 -11.29
C GLU A 321 -8.94 0.45 -12.63
N VAL A 322 -9.65 0.12 -13.73
CA VAL A 322 -9.07 0.07 -15.07
C VAL A 322 -8.74 1.48 -15.57
N LEU A 323 -9.65 2.43 -15.39
CA LEU A 323 -9.44 3.83 -15.76
C LEU A 323 -8.30 4.45 -14.94
N LEU A 324 -8.29 4.21 -13.64
CA LEU A 324 -7.21 4.66 -12.74
C LEU A 324 -5.85 4.09 -13.17
N TYR A 325 -5.79 2.82 -13.55
CA TYR A 325 -4.56 2.22 -14.07
C TYR A 325 -4.07 2.91 -15.34
N LEU A 326 -4.98 3.12 -16.32
CA LEU A 326 -4.64 3.78 -17.58
C LEU A 326 -4.20 5.23 -17.36
N MET A 327 -4.89 5.97 -16.50
CA MET A 327 -4.50 7.33 -16.11
C MET A 327 -3.13 7.33 -15.42
N THR A 328 -2.87 6.37 -14.51
CA THR A 328 -1.60 6.26 -13.79
C THR A 328 -0.41 6.05 -14.74
N LYS A 329 -0.59 5.38 -15.88
CA LYS A 329 0.46 5.27 -16.91
C LYS A 329 0.88 6.64 -17.45
N GLU A 330 -0.08 7.56 -17.63
CA GLU A 330 0.21 8.92 -18.08
C GLU A 330 0.83 9.75 -16.95
N VAL A 331 0.28 9.65 -15.74
CA VAL A 331 0.82 10.28 -14.54
C VAL A 331 2.29 9.97 -14.33
N LYS A 332 2.68 8.70 -14.47
CA LYS A 332 4.05 8.23 -14.24
C LYS A 332 5.10 8.91 -15.13
N LYS A 333 4.70 9.55 -16.21
CA LYS A 333 5.61 10.32 -17.07
C LYS A 333 6.10 11.62 -16.41
N LYS A 334 5.36 12.13 -15.41
CA LYS A 334 5.68 13.39 -14.70
C LYS A 334 5.78 13.22 -13.19
N ASN A 335 4.89 12.41 -12.59
CA ASN A 335 4.73 12.30 -11.15
C ASN A 335 4.78 10.85 -10.70
N THR A 336 5.37 10.60 -9.55
CA THR A 336 5.43 9.26 -8.94
C THR A 336 4.34 9.08 -7.89
N VAL A 337 3.90 10.17 -7.26
CA VAL A 337 2.86 10.19 -6.23
C VAL A 337 1.68 11.04 -6.72
N VAL A 338 0.47 10.58 -6.42
CA VAL A 338 -0.77 11.35 -6.64
C VAL A 338 -1.67 11.27 -5.43
N LEU A 339 -2.33 12.37 -5.14
CA LEU A 339 -3.42 12.43 -4.18
C LEU A 339 -4.74 12.12 -4.88
N SER A 340 -5.66 11.52 -4.15
CA SER A 340 -7.00 11.14 -4.63
C SER A 340 -8.04 11.58 -3.60
N GLY A 341 -9.22 11.99 -4.07
CA GLY A 341 -10.40 12.23 -3.25
C GLY A 341 -11.13 10.95 -2.83
N GLU A 342 -10.63 9.77 -3.20
CA GLU A 342 -11.28 8.51 -2.87
C GLU A 342 -11.14 8.19 -1.39
N GLY A 343 -12.25 8.04 -0.69
CA GLY A 343 -12.31 7.77 0.76
C GLY A 343 -12.24 9.03 1.63
N ALA A 344 -12.40 10.22 1.04
CA ALA A 344 -12.48 11.48 1.77
C ALA A 344 -13.90 11.74 2.31
#